data_39eb69146290f2f264a4137b6b1a2bfd
#
_entry.id   39eb69146290f2f264a4137b6b1a2bfd
#
_cell.length_a   1.000
_cell.length_b   1.000
_cell.length_c   1.000
_cell.angle_alpha   90.00
_cell.angle_beta   90.00
_cell.angle_gamma   90.00
#
_symmetry.space_group_name_H-M   'P 1'
#
loop_
_entity.id
_entity.type
_entity.pdbx_description
1 polymer ?
#
loop_
_entity_poly.entity_id
_entity_poly.type
_entity_poly.pdbx_seq_one_letter_code
_entity_poly.pdbx_strand_id
1 'polypeptide(L)' 'MSGYVYIMASRKNGTLYIGVTSDLERRVYEHREGLTKGFTSQYGCTRLVWYEEHLSISTAIQREKSLKRDRKSVV' A
#
# COMPACT_ATOMS: atom_id res chain seq x y z
N MET A 1 8.36 -15.54 -7.64
CA MET A 1 7.23 -14.61 -7.75
C MET A 1 7.63 -13.22 -7.34
N SER A 2 7.29 -12.25 -8.15
CA SER A 2 7.56 -10.86 -7.82
C SER A 2 6.65 -10.37 -6.69
N GLY A 3 7.15 -9.41 -5.93
CA GLY A 3 6.36 -8.73 -4.93
C GLY A 3 6.42 -7.24 -5.17
N TYR A 4 5.38 -6.52 -4.76
CA TYR A 4 5.32 -5.07 -4.90
C TYR A 4 5.06 -4.44 -3.54
N VAL A 5 5.85 -3.42 -3.22
CA VAL A 5 5.54 -2.52 -2.11
C VAL A 5 4.85 -1.31 -2.72
N TYR A 6 3.77 -0.88 -2.11
CA TYR A 6 3.02 0.25 -2.67
C TYR A 6 2.53 1.16 -1.55
N ILE A 7 2.28 2.42 -1.91
CA ILE A 7 1.75 3.41 -0.99
C ILE A 7 0.47 3.98 -1.58
N MET A 8 -0.62 3.88 -0.82
CA MET A 8 -1.89 4.51 -1.15
C MET A 8 -2.11 5.71 -0.22
N ALA A 9 -2.75 6.74 -0.73
CA ALA A 9 -3.00 7.95 0.05
C ALA A 9 -4.47 8.32 0.04
N SER A 10 -4.92 8.94 1.13
CA SER A 10 -6.25 9.54 1.18
C SER A 10 -6.17 10.98 0.68
N ARG A 11 -7.30 11.47 0.15
CA ARG A 11 -7.37 12.85 -0.35
C ARG A 11 -7.46 13.88 0.76
N LYS A 12 -8.12 13.55 1.86
CA LYS A 12 -8.49 14.55 2.86
C LYS A 12 -7.49 14.70 3.99
N ASN A 13 -6.92 13.61 4.45
CA ASN A 13 -6.16 13.63 5.72
C ASN A 13 -4.68 13.39 5.55
N GLY A 14 -4.21 13.19 4.32
CA GLY A 14 -2.81 12.84 4.10
C GLY A 14 -2.43 11.51 4.71
N THR A 15 -3.42 10.67 5.03
CA THR A 15 -3.16 9.35 5.60
C THR A 15 -2.55 8.46 4.53
N LEU A 16 -1.50 7.74 4.91
CA LEU A 16 -0.82 6.83 4.01
C LEU A 16 -1.03 5.39 4.45
N TYR A 17 -1.20 4.50 3.48
CA TYR A 17 -1.23 3.07 3.69
C TYR A 17 -0.10 2.45 2.90
N ILE A 18 0.75 1.67 3.56
CA ILE A 18 1.84 0.95 2.90
C ILE A 18 1.52 -0.54 2.95
N GLY A 19 1.55 -1.18 1.80
CA GLY A 19 1.23 -2.60 1.70
C GLY A 19 2.15 -3.34 0.77
N VAL A 20 2.01 -4.66 0.76
CA VAL A 20 2.75 -5.57 -0.11
C VAL A 20 1.76 -6.47 -0.82
N THR A 21 1.99 -6.71 -2.10
CA THR A 21 1.15 -7.60 -2.87
C THR A 21 1.96 -8.28 -3.98
N SER A 22 1.51 -9.43 -4.42
CA SER A 22 2.05 -10.06 -5.62
C SER A 22 1.33 -9.62 -6.88
N ASP A 23 0.20 -8.92 -6.75
CA ASP A 23 -0.60 -8.44 -7.87
C ASP A 23 -1.02 -6.98 -7.60
N LEU A 24 -0.19 -6.05 -8.06
CA LEU A 24 -0.39 -4.62 -7.79
C LEU A 24 -1.66 -4.07 -8.43
N GLU A 25 -1.92 -4.43 -9.69
CA GLU A 25 -3.10 -3.92 -10.38
C GLU A 25 -4.38 -4.32 -9.68
N ARG A 26 -4.46 -5.58 -9.25
CA ARG A 26 -5.62 -6.08 -8.53
C ARG A 26 -5.81 -5.34 -7.20
N ARG A 27 -4.71 -5.14 -6.46
CA ARG A 27 -4.79 -4.45 -5.17
C ARG A 27 -5.22 -3.01 -5.32
N VAL A 28 -4.67 -2.30 -6.31
CA VAL A 28 -5.08 -0.92 -6.57
C VAL A 28 -6.56 -0.86 -6.91
N TYR A 29 -7.01 -1.78 -7.76
CA TYR A 29 -8.42 -1.87 -8.11
C TYR A 29 -9.30 -2.09 -6.87
N GLU A 30 -8.92 -3.03 -6.01
CA GLU A 30 -9.67 -3.33 -4.80
C GLU A 30 -9.75 -2.12 -3.87
N HIS A 31 -8.65 -1.39 -3.71
CA HIS A 31 -8.63 -0.17 -2.89
C HIS A 31 -9.53 0.91 -3.48
N ARG A 32 -9.48 1.11 -4.78
CA ARG A 32 -10.25 2.17 -5.44
C ARG A 32 -11.75 1.88 -5.40
N GLU A 33 -12.13 0.62 -5.49
CA GLU A 33 -13.53 0.23 -5.46
C GLU A 33 -14.06 -0.02 -4.04
N GLY A 34 -13.20 0.12 -3.03
CA GLY A 34 -13.61 -0.08 -1.65
C GLY A 34 -13.90 -1.54 -1.31
N LEU A 35 -13.32 -2.48 -2.05
CA LEU A 35 -13.55 -3.90 -1.83
C LEU A 35 -12.74 -4.45 -0.67
N THR A 36 -11.67 -3.76 -0.27
CA THR A 36 -10.89 -4.15 0.91
C THR A 36 -11.55 -3.59 2.15
N LYS A 37 -11.66 -4.44 3.18
CA LYS A 37 -12.21 -4.03 4.46
C LYS A 37 -11.09 -3.54 5.37
N GLY A 38 -11.39 -2.60 6.27
CA GLY A 38 -10.44 -2.14 7.26
C GLY A 38 -9.95 -0.73 6.99
N PHE A 39 -8.67 -0.48 7.29
CA PHE A 39 -8.11 0.87 7.30
C PHE A 39 -8.26 1.63 6.00
N THR A 40 -7.99 0.98 4.87
CA THR A 40 -8.02 1.68 3.58
C THR A 40 -9.42 2.16 3.23
N SER A 41 -10.44 1.36 3.55
CA SER A 41 -11.83 1.73 3.34
C SER A 41 -12.22 2.86 4.27
N GLN A 42 -11.83 2.76 5.55
CA GLN A 42 -12.18 3.73 6.57
C GLN A 42 -11.58 5.10 6.31
N TYR A 43 -10.32 5.15 5.85
CA TYR A 43 -9.61 6.41 5.64
C TYR A 43 -9.64 6.90 4.21
N GLY A 44 -10.25 6.14 3.30
CA GLY A 44 -10.34 6.52 1.91
C GLY A 44 -9.02 6.54 1.16
N CYS A 45 -8.13 5.62 1.49
CA CYS A 45 -6.83 5.51 0.82
C CYS A 45 -7.03 4.83 -0.53
N THR A 46 -7.48 5.60 -1.52
CA THR A 46 -7.83 5.06 -2.83
C THR A 46 -6.86 5.48 -3.94
N ARG A 47 -5.86 6.31 -3.61
CA ARG A 47 -4.95 6.86 -4.62
C ARG A 47 -3.57 6.26 -4.46
N LEU A 48 -3.10 5.58 -5.52
CA LEU A 48 -1.74 5.04 -5.55
C LEU A 48 -0.76 6.18 -5.81
N VAL A 49 0.18 6.39 -4.90
CA VAL A 49 1.16 7.48 -5.02
C VAL A 49 2.57 6.98 -5.27
N TRP A 50 2.84 5.70 -4.99
CA TRP A 50 4.18 5.15 -5.21
C TRP A 50 4.13 3.63 -5.16
N TYR A 51 4.99 2.98 -5.92
CA TYR A 51 5.18 1.53 -5.81
C TYR A 51 6.61 1.16 -6.21
N GLU A 52 7.02 -0.04 -5.79
CA GLU A 52 8.34 -0.57 -6.11
C GLU A 52 8.23 -2.08 -6.31
N GLU A 53 8.79 -2.58 -7.39
CA GLU A 53 8.79 -4.01 -7.68
C GLU A 53 10.02 -4.67 -7.07
N HIS A 54 9.82 -5.85 -6.48
CA HIS A 54 10.89 -6.68 -5.94
C HIS A 54 10.85 -8.06 -6.58
N LEU A 55 12.02 -8.69 -6.64
CA LEU A 55 12.13 -10.03 -7.21
C LEU A 55 11.41 -11.08 -6.38
N SER A 56 11.25 -10.84 -5.08
CA SER A 56 10.55 -11.77 -4.20
C SER A 56 9.66 -11.00 -3.22
N ILE A 57 8.64 -11.70 -2.73
CA ILE A 57 7.72 -11.13 -1.75
C ILE A 57 8.44 -10.85 -0.42
N SER A 58 9.47 -11.64 -0.10
CA SER A 58 10.24 -11.44 1.14
C SER A 58 10.94 -10.10 1.18
N THR A 59 11.59 -9.70 0.09
CA THR A 59 12.26 -8.40 0.03
C THR A 59 11.25 -7.27 0.04
N ALA A 60 10.09 -7.48 -0.59
CA ALA A 60 9.01 -6.49 -0.55
C ALA A 60 8.53 -6.26 0.89
N ILE A 61 8.38 -7.33 1.66
CA ILE A 61 7.95 -7.23 3.06
C ILE A 61 8.99 -6.48 3.90
N GLN A 62 10.28 -6.74 3.67
CA GLN A 62 11.34 -6.02 4.37
C GLN A 62 11.31 -4.52 4.05
N ARG A 63 11.06 -4.19 2.79
CA ARG A 63 10.97 -2.80 2.37
C ARG A 63 9.76 -2.11 3.00
N GLU A 64 8.64 -2.81 3.08
CA GLU A 64 7.45 -2.30 3.74
C GLU A 64 7.74 -1.93 5.20
N LYS A 65 8.40 -2.82 5.93
CA LYS A 65 8.74 -2.58 7.33
C LYS A 65 9.65 -1.37 7.49
N SER A 66 10.62 -1.22 6.59
CA SER A 66 11.54 -0.09 6.60
C SER A 66 10.78 1.23 6.38
N LEU A 67 9.88 1.25 5.40
CA LEU A 67 9.09 2.45 5.09
C LEU A 67 8.18 2.84 6.25
N LYS A 68 7.56 1.86 6.90
CA LYS A 68 6.68 2.13 8.04
C LYS A 68 7.44 2.70 9.23
N ARG A 69 8.69 2.27 9.41
CA ARG A 69 9.54 2.77 10.48
C ARG A 69 9.86 4.25 10.29
N ASP A 70 10.08 4.66 9.05
CA ASP A 70 10.56 6.02 8.73
C ASP A 70 9.44 7.03 8.55
N ARG A 71 8.18 6.59 8.47
CA ARG A 71 7.05 7.48 8.20
C ARG A 71 6.08 7.50 9.39
N LYS A 72 5.78 8.70 9.86
CA LYS A 72 4.94 8.88 11.05
C LYS A 72 3.44 8.84 10.78
N SER A 73 3.02 9.04 9.54
CA SER A 73 1.60 9.13 9.17
C SER A 73 1.06 7.89 8.50
N VAL A 74 1.69 6.75 8.73
CA VAL A 74 1.30 5.49 8.11
C VAL A 74 0.37 4.70 9.01
N VAL A 75 -0.65 4.11 8.40
CA VAL A 75 -1.55 3.19 9.08
C VAL A 75 -1.23 1.74 8.74
#